data_31eeae73c578353237ecb47efc2b47fd
#
_entry.id   31eeae73c578353237ecb47efc2b47fd
#
_cell.length_a   1.000
_cell.length_b   1.000
_cell.length_c   1.000
_cell.angle_alpha   90.00
_cell.angle_beta   90.00
_cell.angle_gamma   90.00
#
_symmetry.space_group_name_H-M   'P 1'
#
loop_
_entity.id
_entity.type
_entity.pdbx_description
1 polymer ?
#
loop_
_entity_poly.entity_id
_entity_poly.type
_entity_poly.pdbx_seq_one_letter_code
_entity_poly.pdbx_strand_id
1 'polypeptide(L)'
;MKRIEAIIASEKLLAVNEALKNAGVGGCTVLDAKGRGKGEKPMVESGRGTSRFTSEFSVRSSLITVVEDSEVDNVINTILDVASTGSPGDGKIFISPVNEAIDIGSKERGSGGKVIK
;
A
#
# COMPACT_ATOMS: atom_id res chain seq x y z
N MET A 1 10.43 2.32 14.39
CA MET A 1 9.80 1.60 13.25
C MET A 1 8.45 2.19 12.93
N LYS A 2 8.13 2.25 11.65
CA LYS A 2 6.81 2.66 11.17
C LYS A 2 6.23 1.63 10.24
N ARG A 3 4.94 1.40 10.36
CA ARG A 3 4.16 0.60 9.43
C ARG A 3 3.59 1.54 8.39
N ILE A 4 3.89 1.26 7.14
CA ILE A 4 3.39 2.04 6.00
C ILE A 4 2.42 1.14 5.26
N GLU A 5 1.19 1.59 5.13
CA GLU A 5 0.18 0.89 4.35
C GLU A 5 -0.24 1.78 3.19
N ALA A 6 -0.02 1.31 1.98
CA ALA A 6 -0.43 2.02 0.77
C ALA A 6 -1.60 1.28 0.14
N ILE A 7 -2.74 1.94 0.08
CA ILE A 7 -3.90 1.40 -0.62
C ILE A 7 -3.93 2.05 -2.00
N ILE A 8 -3.64 1.28 -3.01
CA ILE A 8 -3.40 1.75 -4.37
C ILE A 8 -4.29 1.01 -5.38
N ALA A 9 -4.39 1.59 -6.56
CA ALA A 9 -5.04 0.89 -7.67
C ALA A 9 -4.28 -0.41 -7.97
N SER A 10 -4.99 -1.50 -8.18
CA SER A 10 -4.36 -2.82 -8.35
C SER A 10 -3.42 -2.89 -9.56
N GLU A 11 -3.71 -2.14 -10.63
CA GLU A 11 -2.83 -2.08 -11.80
C GLU A 11 -1.48 -1.40 -11.51
N LYS A 12 -1.35 -0.67 -10.41
CA LYS A 12 -0.09 -0.03 -10.01
C LYS A 12 0.78 -0.93 -9.14
N LEU A 13 0.25 -2.03 -8.64
CA LEU A 13 0.94 -2.85 -7.64
C LEU A 13 2.32 -3.32 -8.08
N LEU A 14 2.42 -3.90 -9.27
CA LEU A 14 3.70 -4.44 -9.74
C LEU A 14 4.75 -3.35 -9.93
N ALA A 15 4.34 -2.19 -10.45
CA ALA A 15 5.27 -1.07 -10.63
C ALA A 15 5.74 -0.50 -9.29
N VAL A 16 4.83 -0.38 -8.31
CA VAL A 16 5.20 0.08 -6.97
C VAL A 16 6.14 -0.92 -6.30
N ASN A 17 5.83 -2.21 -6.37
CA ASN A 17 6.68 -3.25 -5.80
C ASN A 17 8.10 -3.20 -6.40
N GLU A 18 8.21 -3.10 -7.71
CA GLU A 18 9.50 -3.02 -8.38
C GLU A 18 10.30 -1.79 -7.95
N ALA A 19 9.63 -0.64 -7.87
CA ALA A 19 10.27 0.60 -7.42
C ALA A 19 10.77 0.49 -5.97
N LEU A 20 9.99 -0.13 -5.09
CA LEU A 20 10.41 -0.35 -3.70
C LEU A 20 11.60 -1.28 -3.61
N LYS A 21 11.63 -2.35 -4.39
CA LYS A 21 12.80 -3.24 -4.47
C LYS A 21 14.03 -2.47 -4.90
N ASN A 22 13.92 -1.66 -5.94
CA ASN A 22 15.03 -0.86 -6.46
C ASN A 22 15.49 0.20 -5.44
N ALA A 23 14.59 0.67 -4.59
CA ALA A 23 14.92 1.62 -3.52
C ALA A 23 15.51 0.95 -2.27
N GLY A 24 15.68 -0.36 -2.29
CA GLY A 24 16.28 -1.11 -1.17
C GLY A 24 15.32 -1.51 -0.06
N VAL A 25 14.03 -1.43 -0.30
CA VAL A 25 13.03 -1.85 0.69
C VAL A 25 12.97 -3.38 0.73
N GLY A 26 13.15 -3.96 1.91
CA GLY A 26 13.38 -5.38 2.07
C GLY A 26 12.18 -6.26 1.79
N GLY A 27 11.07 -6.03 2.42
CA GLY A 27 9.91 -6.90 2.27
C GLY A 27 8.60 -6.15 2.37
N CYS A 28 7.56 -6.78 1.87
CA CYS A 28 6.21 -6.24 1.99
C CYS A 28 5.18 -7.37 2.04
N THR A 29 4.01 -7.03 2.54
CA THR A 29 2.84 -7.89 2.54
C THR A 29 1.79 -7.24 1.65
N VAL A 30 1.15 -8.02 0.80
CA VAL A 30 0.13 -7.52 -0.10
C VAL A 30 -1.20 -8.22 0.17
N LEU A 31 -2.26 -7.42 0.24
CA LEU A 31 -3.62 -7.89 0.42
C LEU A 31 -4.50 -7.32 -0.68
N ASP A 32 -5.42 -8.14 -1.15
CA ASP A 32 -6.49 -7.65 -2.02
C ASP A 32 -7.50 -6.88 -1.18
N ALA A 33 -7.97 -5.76 -1.70
CA ALA A 33 -8.90 -4.89 -1.00
C ALA A 33 -9.94 -4.33 -1.98
N LYS A 34 -11.05 -3.88 -1.42
CA LYS A 34 -12.06 -3.14 -2.16
C LYS A 34 -12.28 -1.82 -1.44
N GLY A 35 -12.26 -0.73 -2.19
CA GLY A 35 -12.38 0.59 -1.61
C GLY A 35 -13.45 1.43 -2.27
N ARG A 36 -14.06 2.28 -1.45
CA ARG A 36 -14.97 3.31 -1.90
C ARG A 36 -14.43 4.65 -1.43
N GLY A 37 -14.10 5.53 -2.38
CA GLY A 37 -13.69 6.88 -2.06
C GLY A 37 -14.87 7.85 -2.00
N LYS A 38 -14.58 9.12 -1.74
CA LYS A 38 -15.58 10.19 -1.71
C LYS A 38 -16.00 10.67 -3.09
N GLY A 39 -15.19 10.41 -4.11
CA GLY A 39 -15.46 10.88 -5.45
C GLY A 39 -16.55 10.09 -6.15
N GLU A 40 -17.22 10.73 -7.10
CA GLU A 40 -18.13 10.04 -7.99
C GLU A 40 -17.35 9.10 -8.89
N LYS A 41 -17.81 7.87 -8.97
CA LYS A 41 -17.25 6.92 -9.91
C LYS A 41 -18.07 6.94 -11.19
N PRO A 42 -17.41 6.89 -12.35
CA PRO A 42 -18.12 6.69 -13.59
C PRO A 42 -18.91 5.37 -13.50
N MET A 43 -20.17 5.43 -13.87
CA MET A 43 -20.99 4.22 -13.97
C MET A 43 -20.45 3.37 -15.11
N VAL A 44 -19.93 2.22 -14.76
CA VAL A 44 -19.54 1.24 -15.76
C VAL A 44 -20.77 0.43 -16.10
N GLU A 45 -21.35 0.71 -17.25
CA GLU A 45 -22.42 -0.13 -17.77
C GLU A 45 -21.80 -1.39 -18.38
N SER A 46 -21.94 -2.51 -17.69
CA SER A 46 -21.89 -3.77 -18.37
C SER A 46 -23.31 -4.10 -18.81
N GLY A 47 -23.48 -4.62 -20.00
CA GLY A 47 -24.80 -4.91 -20.58
C GLY A 47 -25.63 -5.94 -19.84
N ARG A 48 -25.33 -6.28 -18.59
CA ARG A 48 -26.04 -7.26 -17.78
C ARG A 48 -26.70 -6.71 -16.53
N GLY A 49 -26.68 -5.40 -16.31
CA GLY A 49 -27.42 -4.78 -15.23
C GLY A 49 -26.97 -5.09 -13.79
N THR A 50 -26.05 -6.04 -13.59
CA THR A 50 -25.57 -6.42 -12.26
C THR A 50 -24.38 -5.61 -11.81
N SER A 51 -23.78 -4.85 -12.70
CA SER A 51 -22.58 -4.05 -12.43
C SER A 51 -22.81 -2.84 -11.54
N ARG A 52 -24.05 -2.41 -11.34
CA ARG A 52 -24.36 -1.24 -10.50
C ARG A 52 -23.96 -1.42 -9.04
N PHE A 53 -24.02 -2.66 -8.52
CA PHE A 53 -23.63 -2.94 -7.14
C PHE A 53 -22.12 -2.98 -6.95
N THR A 54 -21.40 -3.41 -7.98
CA THR A 54 -19.93 -3.52 -7.91
C THR A 54 -19.24 -2.20 -8.22
N SER A 55 -19.95 -1.26 -8.90
CA SER A 55 -19.36 0.04 -9.23
C SER A 55 -19.13 0.95 -8.02
N GLU A 56 -19.79 0.69 -6.89
CA GLU A 56 -19.56 1.44 -5.67
C GLU A 56 -18.17 1.19 -5.09
N PHE A 57 -17.65 -0.01 -5.27
CA PHE A 57 -16.33 -0.39 -4.79
C PHE A 57 -15.39 -0.66 -5.96
N SER A 58 -14.15 -0.22 -5.83
CA SER A 58 -13.11 -0.56 -6.79
C SER A 58 -12.14 -1.55 -6.17
N VAL A 59 -11.56 -2.40 -7.03
CA VAL A 59 -10.53 -3.34 -6.62
C VAL A 59 -9.25 -2.56 -6.34
N ARG A 60 -8.67 -2.79 -5.17
CA ARG A 60 -7.46 -2.14 -4.69
C ARG A 60 -6.48 -3.19 -4.21
N SER A 61 -5.23 -2.78 -4.10
CA SER A 61 -4.22 -3.56 -3.40
C SER A 61 -3.75 -2.78 -2.19
N SER A 62 -3.65 -3.46 -1.06
CA SER A 62 -3.02 -2.91 0.15
C SER A 62 -1.61 -3.47 0.24
N LEU A 63 -0.62 -2.61 0.16
CA LEU A 63 0.78 -2.97 0.30
C LEU A 63 1.26 -2.45 1.65
N ILE A 64 1.78 -3.36 2.48
CA ILE A 64 2.19 -3.04 3.85
C ILE A 64 3.68 -3.36 3.99
N THR A 65 4.43 -2.41 4.50
CA THR A 65 5.82 -2.63 4.86
C THR A 65 6.12 -1.93 6.19
N VAL A 66 7.05 -2.49 6.96
CA VAL A 66 7.52 -1.90 8.20
C VAL A 66 8.99 -1.53 7.99
N VAL A 67 9.32 -0.27 8.26
CA VAL A 67 10.67 0.24 8.00
C VAL A 67 11.16 1.06 9.18
N GLU A 68 12.46 1.29 9.21
CA GLU A 68 13.08 2.20 10.17
C GLU A 68 12.59 3.62 9.95
N ASP A 69 12.58 4.42 11.02
CA ASP A 69 12.12 5.81 10.94
C ASP A 69 12.87 6.60 9.86
N SER A 70 14.16 6.35 9.70
CA SER A 70 15.00 7.03 8.71
C SER A 70 14.63 6.68 7.26
N GLU A 71 13.91 5.60 7.03
CA GLU A 71 13.54 5.14 5.69
C GLU A 71 12.13 5.57 5.27
N VAL A 72 11.36 6.16 6.17
CA VAL A 72 9.93 6.46 5.90
C VAL A 72 9.77 7.36 4.69
N ASP A 73 10.50 8.46 4.63
CA ASP A 73 10.37 9.41 3.52
C ASP A 73 10.79 8.79 2.19
N ASN A 74 11.82 7.97 2.18
CA ASN A 74 12.25 7.26 0.98
C ASN A 74 11.13 6.33 0.46
N VAL A 75 10.50 5.59 1.34
CA VAL A 75 9.40 4.69 0.97
C VAL A 75 8.21 5.47 0.45
N ILE A 76 7.81 6.53 1.16
CA ILE A 76 6.67 7.36 0.74
C ILE A 76 6.92 7.97 -0.64
N ASN A 77 8.06 8.60 -0.83
CA ASN A 77 8.38 9.25 -2.09
C ASN A 77 8.42 8.25 -3.26
N THR A 78 8.96 7.06 -3.02
CA THR A 78 9.01 6.00 -4.01
C THR A 78 7.59 5.56 -4.43
N ILE A 79 6.69 5.39 -3.47
CA ILE A 79 5.30 5.02 -3.77
C ILE A 79 4.60 6.15 -4.53
N LEU A 80 4.75 7.38 -4.07
CA LEU A 80 4.10 8.54 -4.71
C LEU A 80 4.55 8.72 -6.16
N ASP A 81 5.84 8.56 -6.43
CA ASP A 81 6.38 8.73 -7.79
C ASP A 81 5.74 7.78 -8.80
N VAL A 82 5.38 6.58 -8.36
CA VAL A 82 4.80 5.57 -9.25
C VAL A 82 3.28 5.60 -9.25
N ALA A 83 2.67 5.76 -8.09
CA ALA A 83 1.23 5.59 -7.90
C ALA A 83 0.43 6.86 -8.14
N SER A 84 1.03 8.03 -7.99
CA SER A 84 0.31 9.30 -8.11
C SER A 84 0.07 9.68 -9.57
N THR A 85 -1.19 10.00 -9.91
CA THR A 85 -1.57 10.56 -11.19
C THR A 85 -2.24 11.93 -11.05
N GLY A 86 -2.41 12.39 -9.81
CA GLY A 86 -3.16 13.62 -9.50
C GLY A 86 -4.66 13.41 -9.41
N SER A 87 -5.13 12.17 -9.55
CA SER A 87 -6.54 11.82 -9.45
C SER A 87 -6.94 11.49 -8.02
N PRO A 88 -8.15 11.87 -7.56
CA PRO A 88 -8.62 11.48 -6.23
C PRO A 88 -8.75 9.97 -6.05
N GLY A 89 -8.76 9.21 -7.15
CA GLY A 89 -8.83 7.74 -7.11
C GLY A 89 -7.50 7.03 -6.94
N ASP A 90 -6.39 7.73 -6.78
CA ASP A 90 -5.05 7.14 -6.72
C ASP A 90 -4.81 6.29 -5.48
N GLY A 91 -5.47 6.60 -4.38
CA GLY A 91 -5.33 5.87 -3.13
C GLY A 91 -4.83 6.72 -1.98
N LYS A 92 -4.40 6.05 -0.91
CA LYS A 92 -3.90 6.70 0.30
C LYS A 92 -2.77 5.91 0.91
N ILE A 93 -1.91 6.62 1.63
CA ILE A 93 -0.86 6.03 2.45
C ILE A 93 -1.17 6.34 3.91
N PHE A 94 -1.15 5.31 4.74
CA PHE A 94 -1.29 5.43 6.18
C PHE A 94 0.01 5.04 6.85
N ILE A 95 0.40 5.79 7.86
CA ILE A 95 1.63 5.57 8.60
C ILE A 95 1.28 5.46 10.07
N SER A 96 1.74 4.40 10.71
CA SER A 96 1.53 4.18 12.13
C SER A 96 2.80 3.70 12.80
N PRO A 97 2.99 4.01 14.09
CA PRO A 97 4.14 3.50 14.82
C PRO A 97 4.03 2.00 15.06
N VAL A 98 5.19 1.33 15.05
CA VAL A 98 5.33 -0.06 15.44
C VAL A 98 6.28 -0.11 16.61
N ASN A 99 5.81 -0.59 17.75
CA ASN A 99 6.60 -0.61 18.96
C ASN A 99 7.64 -1.73 18.96
N GLU A 100 7.26 -2.88 18.43
CA GLU A 100 8.12 -4.06 18.43
C GLU A 100 7.79 -4.95 17.25
N ALA A 101 8.80 -5.57 16.68
CA ALA A 101 8.64 -6.60 15.66
C ALA A 101 9.44 -7.82 16.09
N ILE A 102 8.87 -9.01 15.90
CA ILE A 102 9.49 -10.26 16.28
C ILE A 102 9.55 -11.14 15.06
N ASP A 103 10.74 -11.60 14.72
CA ASP A 103 10.94 -12.56 13.66
C ASP A 103 10.57 -13.96 14.17
N ILE A 104 9.63 -14.60 13.51
CA ILE A 104 9.12 -15.89 13.96
C ILE A 104 10.21 -16.97 13.85
N GLY A 105 10.97 -16.94 12.76
CA GLY A 105 11.98 -17.97 12.52
C GLY A 105 13.17 -17.89 13.46
N SER A 106 13.74 -16.71 13.62
CA SER A 106 14.93 -16.50 14.45
C SER A 106 14.60 -16.19 15.91
N LYS A 107 13.34 -15.80 16.19
CA LYS A 107 12.89 -15.29 17.50
C LYS A 107 13.56 -13.99 17.91
N GLU A 108 14.26 -13.34 16.99
CA GLU A 108 14.85 -12.03 17.25
C GLU A 108 13.81 -10.95 17.37
N ARG A 109 14.07 -9.96 18.20
CA ARG A 109 13.19 -8.83 18.46
C ARG A 109 13.83 -7.55 17.96
N GLY A 110 13.05 -6.74 17.22
CA GLY A 110 13.42 -5.41 16.82
C GLY A 110 12.51 -4.39 17.49
N SER A 111 13.09 -3.33 18.01
CA SER A 111 12.37 -2.24 18.65
C SER A 111 13.16 -0.94 18.46
N GLY A 112 12.52 0.19 18.78
CA GLY A 112 13.22 1.46 18.80
C GLY A 112 13.76 1.91 17.45
N GLY A 113 13.05 1.69 16.38
CA GLY A 113 13.44 2.16 15.06
C GLY A 113 14.23 1.17 14.22
N LYS A 114 14.59 0.02 14.75
CA LYS A 114 15.31 -1.00 13.99
C LYS A 114 14.36 -2.07 13.50
N VAL A 115 14.48 -2.42 12.23
CA VAL A 115 13.71 -3.49 11.61
C VAL A 115 14.58 -4.74 11.54
N ILE A 116 14.01 -5.86 11.98
CA ILE A 116 14.64 -7.16 11.80
C ILE A 116 14.42 -7.61 10.37
N LYS A 117 15.48 -8.01 9.73
CA LYS A 117 15.42 -8.52 8.36
C LYS A 117 15.16 -10.00 8.33
#